data_e10966f8b7b2b5c40cbed144db83fe76
#
_entry.id   e10966f8b7b2b5c40cbed144db83fe76
#
_cell.length_a   1.000
_cell.length_b   1.000
_cell.length_c   1.000
_cell.angle_alpha   90.00
_cell.angle_beta   90.00
_cell.angle_gamma   90.00
#
_symmetry.space_group_name_H-M   'P 1'
#
loop_
_entity.id
_entity.type
_entity.pdbx_description
1 polymer ?
#
loop_
_entity_poly.entity_id
_entity_poly.type
_entity_poly.pdbx_seq_one_letter_code
_entity_poly.pdbx_strand_id
1 'polypeptide(L)'
;MNWDYILSVTPRFIHATLMTLHLAFWGILLSLVIGVICAVITTYKVKSLTWLVKGYIELSRNTPLLIQVFFLYFGLSKIGLKLDGFTCGIIGLAFLGGSYMAEAIRGGLEAVSKGQIESALSIGLTPFQAFRYVIFPQAFAITTPAIGANCLFLMKETSVISAVAVAELMFVAKEVVGLDYKTNEALFLLVVFYLIILLPMSLFISYLERRTRRAKYGA
;
A
#
# COMPACT_ATOMS: atom_id res chain seq x y z
N MET A 1 -34.35 4.85 5.19
CA MET A 1 -33.16 5.20 5.97
C MET A 1 -33.60 5.80 7.30
N ASN A 2 -33.10 5.26 8.40
CA ASN A 2 -33.39 5.75 9.75
C ASN A 2 -32.22 6.62 10.24
N TRP A 3 -32.42 7.94 10.32
CA TRP A 3 -31.37 8.89 10.68
C TRP A 3 -30.96 8.80 12.15
N ASP A 4 -31.92 8.54 13.06
CA ASP A 4 -31.63 8.36 14.48
C ASP A 4 -30.72 7.16 14.72
N TYR A 5 -30.98 6.07 13.97
CA TYR A 5 -30.12 4.89 13.98
C TYR A 5 -28.72 5.21 13.46
N ILE A 6 -28.60 5.90 12.31
CA ILE A 6 -27.31 6.32 11.74
C ILE A 6 -26.49 7.09 12.78
N LEU A 7 -27.10 8.08 13.42
CA LEU A 7 -26.42 8.87 14.47
C LEU A 7 -25.96 8.01 15.64
N SER A 8 -26.77 7.04 16.07
CA SER A 8 -26.45 6.16 17.19
C SER A 8 -25.26 5.24 16.93
N VAL A 9 -25.05 4.78 15.69
CA VAL A 9 -23.95 3.86 15.33
C VAL A 9 -22.72 4.59 14.78
N THR A 10 -22.82 5.87 14.43
CA THR A 10 -21.70 6.68 13.91
C THR A 10 -20.44 6.61 14.78
N PRO A 11 -20.49 6.64 16.14
CA PRO A 11 -19.28 6.49 16.95
C PRO A 11 -18.52 5.18 16.71
N ARG A 12 -19.24 4.07 16.42
CA ARG A 12 -18.59 2.78 16.08
C ARG A 12 -17.81 2.88 14.77
N PHE A 13 -18.36 3.56 13.76
CA PHE A 13 -17.66 3.81 12.49
C PHE A 13 -16.46 4.75 12.65
N ILE A 14 -16.51 5.73 13.55
CA ILE A 14 -15.37 6.58 13.87
C ILE A 14 -14.22 5.74 14.45
N HIS A 15 -14.48 4.88 15.43
CA HIS A 15 -13.47 3.98 15.99
C HIS A 15 -12.91 3.01 14.95
N ALA A 16 -13.79 2.44 14.12
CA ALA A 16 -13.38 1.57 13.02
C ALA A 16 -12.49 2.30 11.99
N THR A 17 -12.77 3.58 11.73
CA THR A 17 -11.94 4.44 10.87
C THR A 17 -10.52 4.55 11.41
N LEU A 18 -10.33 4.76 12.70
CA LEU A 18 -9.00 4.82 13.32
C LEU A 18 -8.27 3.48 13.17
N MET A 19 -8.96 2.37 13.33
CA MET A 19 -8.38 1.04 13.11
C MET A 19 -7.96 0.83 11.66
N THR A 20 -8.82 1.21 10.69
CA THR A 20 -8.52 1.19 9.25
C THR A 20 -7.27 2.00 8.92
N LEU A 21 -7.19 3.24 9.44
CA LEU A 21 -6.04 4.12 9.25
C LEU A 21 -4.76 3.54 9.87
N HIS A 22 -4.86 2.92 11.04
CA HIS A 22 -3.72 2.30 11.73
C HIS A 22 -3.18 1.08 10.94
N LEU A 23 -4.07 0.20 10.46
CA LEU A 23 -3.71 -0.90 9.56
C LEU A 23 -3.01 -0.40 8.29
N ALA A 24 -3.63 0.58 7.63
CA ALA A 24 -3.10 1.13 6.39
C ALA A 24 -1.74 1.82 6.59
N PHE A 25 -1.58 2.59 7.67
CA PHE A 25 -0.33 3.28 7.97
C PHE A 25 0.84 2.29 8.09
N TRP A 26 0.71 1.27 8.93
CA TRP A 26 1.77 0.28 9.10
C TRP A 26 1.95 -0.60 7.88
N GLY A 27 0.85 -1.02 7.25
CA GLY A 27 0.90 -1.81 6.02
C GLY A 27 1.63 -1.08 4.89
N ILE A 28 1.30 0.20 4.63
CA ILE A 28 1.94 1.01 3.60
C ILE A 28 3.40 1.32 3.95
N LEU A 29 3.69 1.67 5.21
CA LEU A 29 5.06 1.98 5.64
C LEU A 29 5.99 0.78 5.42
N LEU A 30 5.58 -0.40 5.89
CA LEU A 30 6.37 -1.62 5.70
C LEU A 30 6.45 -2.03 4.22
N SER A 31 5.37 -1.85 3.46
CA SER A 31 5.37 -2.07 2.00
C SER A 31 6.40 -1.22 1.28
N LEU A 32 6.53 0.06 1.65
CA LEU A 32 7.53 0.96 1.07
C LEU A 32 8.95 0.49 1.41
N VAL A 33 9.21 0.10 2.65
CA VAL A 33 10.53 -0.42 3.07
C VAL A 33 10.89 -1.67 2.29
N ILE A 34 9.99 -2.66 2.24
CA ILE A 34 10.19 -3.90 1.49
C ILE A 34 10.38 -3.60 0.00
N GLY A 35 9.54 -2.72 -0.56
CA GLY A 35 9.60 -2.31 -1.96
C GLY A 35 10.94 -1.69 -2.35
N VAL A 36 11.47 -0.78 -1.52
CA VAL A 36 12.79 -0.17 -1.74
C VAL A 36 13.90 -1.23 -1.73
N ILE A 37 13.90 -2.12 -0.71
CA ILE A 37 14.90 -3.19 -0.59
C ILE A 37 14.86 -4.10 -1.82
N CYS A 38 13.69 -4.55 -2.23
CA CYS A 38 13.51 -5.42 -3.39
C CYS A 38 13.91 -4.72 -4.71
N ALA A 39 13.54 -3.45 -4.89
CA ALA A 39 13.91 -2.67 -6.06
C ALA A 39 15.43 -2.49 -6.15
N VAL A 40 16.11 -2.20 -5.06
CA VAL A 40 17.58 -2.10 -5.01
C VAL A 40 18.23 -3.42 -5.40
N ILE A 41 17.80 -4.55 -4.79
CA ILE A 41 18.35 -5.88 -5.10
C ILE A 41 18.20 -6.23 -6.58
N THR A 42 17.03 -5.95 -7.17
CA THR A 42 16.75 -6.29 -8.57
C THR A 42 17.45 -5.37 -9.56
N THR A 43 17.52 -4.06 -9.27
CA THR A 43 18.17 -3.07 -10.12
C THR A 43 19.70 -3.29 -10.18
N TYR A 44 20.33 -3.54 -9.03
CA TYR A 44 21.77 -3.82 -8.95
C TYR A 44 22.14 -5.27 -9.28
N LYS A 45 21.15 -6.11 -9.63
CA LYS A 45 21.34 -7.51 -10.04
C LYS A 45 22.21 -8.31 -9.07
N VAL A 46 21.95 -8.19 -7.76
CA VAL A 46 22.64 -9.01 -6.75
C VAL A 46 22.28 -10.47 -6.97
N LYS A 47 23.17 -11.21 -7.66
CA LYS A 47 22.89 -12.55 -8.24
C LYS A 47 22.25 -13.53 -7.27
N SER A 48 22.74 -13.57 -6.03
CA SER A 48 22.24 -14.51 -4.99
C SER A 48 20.85 -14.18 -4.43
N LEU A 49 20.39 -12.91 -4.54
CA LEU A 49 19.12 -12.46 -3.97
C LEU A 49 18.05 -12.16 -5.03
N THR A 50 18.46 -11.86 -6.26
CA THR A 50 17.53 -11.45 -7.31
C THR A 50 16.49 -12.52 -7.62
N TRP A 51 16.85 -13.80 -7.61
CA TRP A 51 15.90 -14.89 -7.88
C TRP A 51 14.89 -15.06 -6.72
N LEU A 52 15.34 -14.89 -5.47
CA LEU A 52 14.46 -14.92 -4.30
C LEU A 52 13.44 -13.78 -4.34
N VAL A 53 13.91 -12.55 -4.63
CA VAL A 53 13.05 -11.38 -4.74
C VAL A 53 12.04 -11.54 -5.87
N LYS A 54 12.45 -12.06 -7.03
CA LYS A 54 11.54 -12.36 -8.13
C LYS A 54 10.48 -13.40 -7.73
N GLY A 55 10.89 -14.48 -7.08
CA GLY A 55 9.98 -15.49 -6.55
C GLY A 55 8.98 -14.89 -5.54
N TYR A 56 9.44 -14.02 -4.65
CA TYR A 56 8.57 -13.29 -3.71
C TYR A 56 7.56 -12.41 -4.47
N ILE A 57 7.99 -11.60 -5.43
CA ILE A 57 7.13 -10.70 -6.20
C ILE A 57 6.05 -11.51 -6.94
N GLU A 58 6.44 -12.59 -7.62
CA GLU A 58 5.50 -13.46 -8.34
C GLU A 58 4.50 -14.13 -7.38
N LEU A 59 4.97 -14.70 -6.28
CA LEU A 59 4.11 -15.34 -5.29
C LEU A 59 3.12 -14.33 -4.69
N SER A 60 3.60 -13.17 -4.27
CA SER A 60 2.80 -12.15 -3.62
C SER A 60 1.71 -11.59 -4.53
N ARG A 61 2.04 -11.27 -5.78
CA ARG A 61 1.11 -10.66 -6.74
C ARG A 61 0.09 -11.64 -7.34
N ASN A 62 0.42 -12.92 -7.37
CA ASN A 62 -0.45 -13.97 -7.92
C ASN A 62 -1.27 -14.71 -6.85
N THR A 63 -1.21 -14.29 -5.59
CA THR A 63 -2.04 -14.81 -4.51
C THR A 63 -2.93 -13.71 -3.92
N PRO A 64 -4.24 -13.95 -3.70
CA PRO A 64 -5.13 -12.97 -3.08
C PRO A 64 -4.72 -12.65 -1.63
N LEU A 65 -4.83 -11.38 -1.23
CA LEU A 65 -4.53 -10.95 0.15
C LEU A 65 -5.31 -11.77 1.19
N LEU A 66 -6.58 -12.09 0.91
CA LEU A 66 -7.41 -12.88 1.82
C LEU A 66 -6.78 -14.24 2.14
N ILE A 67 -6.23 -14.91 1.14
CA ILE A 67 -5.58 -16.22 1.31
C ILE A 67 -4.30 -16.06 2.13
N GLN A 68 -3.50 -15.02 1.88
CA GLN A 68 -2.29 -14.73 2.63
C GLN A 68 -2.60 -14.49 4.11
N VAL A 69 -3.62 -13.67 4.41
CA VAL A 69 -4.06 -13.38 5.78
C VAL A 69 -4.63 -14.62 6.46
N PHE A 70 -5.43 -15.43 5.76
CA PHE A 70 -5.95 -16.70 6.31
C PHE A 70 -4.83 -17.69 6.64
N PHE A 71 -3.81 -17.78 5.79
CA PHE A 71 -2.64 -18.61 6.08
C PHE A 71 -1.93 -18.13 7.37
N LEU A 72 -1.71 -16.82 7.52
CA LEU A 72 -1.09 -16.26 8.71
C LEU A 72 -1.93 -16.51 9.97
N TYR A 73 -3.24 -16.27 9.91
CA TYR A 73 -4.11 -16.33 11.06
C TYR A 73 -4.48 -17.76 11.46
N PHE A 74 -4.96 -18.56 10.51
CA PHE A 74 -5.42 -19.93 10.76
C PHE A 74 -4.33 -20.97 10.53
N GLY A 75 -3.49 -20.81 9.50
CA GLY A 75 -2.46 -21.77 9.13
C GLY A 75 -1.35 -21.84 10.17
N LEU A 76 -0.76 -20.71 10.55
CA LEU A 76 0.34 -20.67 11.52
C LEU A 76 -0.11 -21.06 12.93
N SER A 77 -1.36 -20.78 13.29
CA SER A 77 -1.90 -21.19 14.60
C SER A 77 -1.89 -22.70 14.81
N LYS A 78 -2.01 -23.49 13.73
CA LYS A 78 -1.95 -24.97 13.80
C LYS A 78 -0.57 -25.53 14.13
N ILE A 79 0.47 -24.75 13.87
CA ILE A 79 1.85 -25.12 14.21
C ILE A 79 2.36 -24.44 15.50
N GLY A 80 1.43 -23.84 16.26
CA GLY A 80 1.72 -23.22 17.56
C GLY A 80 2.04 -21.72 17.51
N LEU A 81 2.15 -21.11 16.33
CA LEU A 81 2.39 -19.67 16.13
C LEU A 81 1.04 -18.93 16.07
N LYS A 82 0.59 -18.40 17.20
CA LYS A 82 -0.67 -17.64 17.29
C LYS A 82 -0.39 -16.14 17.13
N LEU A 83 -0.77 -15.60 15.97
CA LEU A 83 -0.75 -14.16 15.70
C LEU A 83 -2.17 -13.61 15.83
N ASP A 84 -2.32 -12.39 16.34
CA ASP A 84 -3.60 -11.68 16.34
C ASP A 84 -3.96 -11.18 14.93
N GLY A 85 -5.24 -10.89 14.72
CA GLY A 85 -5.74 -10.47 13.40
C GLY A 85 -5.11 -9.18 12.90
N PHE A 86 -4.81 -8.22 13.79
CA PHE A 86 -4.19 -6.94 13.44
C PHE A 86 -2.76 -7.16 12.91
N THR A 87 -1.96 -7.95 13.60
CA THR A 87 -0.60 -8.32 13.16
C THR A 87 -0.62 -9.08 11.84
N CYS A 88 -1.55 -10.06 11.68
CA CYS A 88 -1.73 -10.76 10.41
C CYS A 88 -2.10 -9.82 9.27
N GLY A 89 -2.95 -8.82 9.54
CA GLY A 89 -3.34 -7.80 8.58
C GLY A 89 -2.16 -6.95 8.14
N ILE A 90 -1.33 -6.46 9.07
CA ILE A 90 -0.14 -5.67 8.75
C ILE A 90 0.86 -6.49 7.93
N ILE A 91 1.14 -7.73 8.32
CA ILE A 91 2.07 -8.61 7.59
C ILE A 91 1.54 -8.89 6.18
N GLY A 92 0.25 -9.22 6.02
CA GLY A 92 -0.37 -9.46 4.72
C GLY A 92 -0.32 -8.23 3.81
N LEU A 93 -0.70 -7.05 4.33
CA LEU A 93 -0.61 -5.79 3.60
C LEU A 93 0.82 -5.45 3.21
N ALA A 94 1.79 -5.65 4.12
CA ALA A 94 3.19 -5.40 3.86
C ALA A 94 3.77 -6.37 2.83
N PHE A 95 3.40 -7.65 2.90
CA PHE A 95 3.82 -8.66 1.95
C PHE A 95 3.26 -8.39 0.55
N LEU A 96 1.96 -8.12 0.42
CA LEU A 96 1.33 -7.78 -0.85
C LEU A 96 1.86 -6.44 -1.38
N GLY A 97 1.79 -5.39 -0.57
CA GLY A 97 2.15 -4.05 -0.97
C GLY A 97 3.63 -3.90 -1.32
N GLY A 98 4.51 -4.61 -0.60
CA GLY A 98 5.95 -4.60 -0.86
C GLY A 98 6.30 -5.03 -2.27
N SER A 99 5.62 -6.03 -2.82
CA SER A 99 5.80 -6.49 -4.20
C SER A 99 5.35 -5.44 -5.24
N TYR A 100 4.22 -4.76 -5.00
CA TYR A 100 3.75 -3.67 -5.87
C TYR A 100 4.65 -2.44 -5.79
N MET A 101 5.11 -2.08 -4.60
CA MET A 101 6.06 -0.97 -4.41
C MET A 101 7.41 -1.27 -5.07
N ALA A 102 7.90 -2.52 -4.99
CA ALA A 102 9.13 -2.95 -5.64
C ALA A 102 9.08 -2.73 -7.16
N GLU A 103 8.00 -3.16 -7.81
CA GLU A 103 7.81 -3.00 -9.25
C GLU A 103 7.64 -1.53 -9.65
N ALA A 104 6.90 -0.74 -8.86
CA ALA A 104 6.75 0.70 -9.11
C ALA A 104 8.09 1.43 -9.04
N ILE A 105 8.91 1.15 -8.02
CA ILE A 105 10.23 1.79 -7.83
C ILE A 105 11.20 1.32 -8.92
N ARG A 106 11.25 0.02 -9.22
CA ARG A 106 12.08 -0.53 -10.30
C ARG A 106 11.72 0.11 -11.63
N GLY A 107 10.43 0.17 -11.98
CA GLY A 107 9.97 0.80 -13.23
C GLY A 107 10.37 2.28 -13.32
N GLY A 108 10.34 3.03 -12.23
CA GLY A 108 10.80 4.42 -12.20
C GLY A 108 12.31 4.56 -12.40
N LEU A 109 13.11 3.67 -11.81
CA LEU A 109 14.56 3.65 -12.00
C LEU A 109 14.94 3.28 -13.44
N GLU A 110 14.29 2.28 -14.01
CA GLU A 110 14.55 1.83 -15.39
C GLU A 110 14.06 2.81 -16.46
N ALA A 111 13.12 3.69 -16.14
CA ALA A 111 12.61 4.71 -17.05
C ALA A 111 13.59 5.90 -17.25
N VAL A 112 14.65 6.02 -16.44
CA VAL A 112 15.69 7.00 -16.65
C VAL A 112 16.58 6.55 -17.80
N SER A 113 16.71 7.37 -18.84
CA SER A 113 17.44 6.99 -20.05
C SER A 113 18.95 6.79 -19.78
N LYS A 114 19.54 5.79 -20.46
CA LYS A 114 20.98 5.51 -20.36
C LYS A 114 21.82 6.74 -20.74
N GLY A 115 21.39 7.52 -21.74
CA GLY A 115 22.07 8.75 -22.14
C GLY A 115 22.21 9.78 -21.02
N GLN A 116 21.23 9.87 -20.11
CA GLN A 116 21.33 10.73 -18.92
C GLN A 116 22.43 10.25 -17.97
N ILE A 117 22.58 8.93 -17.82
CA ILE A 117 23.60 8.34 -16.96
C ILE A 117 24.99 8.55 -17.59
N GLU A 118 25.13 8.26 -18.89
CA GLU A 118 26.38 8.42 -19.63
C GLU A 118 26.82 9.88 -19.66
N SER A 119 25.91 10.82 -19.91
CA SER A 119 26.21 12.26 -19.87
C SER A 119 26.69 12.72 -18.49
N ALA A 120 26.04 12.24 -17.42
CA ALA A 120 26.44 12.56 -16.05
C ALA A 120 27.87 12.07 -15.74
N LEU A 121 28.23 10.87 -16.19
CA LEU A 121 29.57 10.32 -16.02
C LEU A 121 30.59 11.05 -16.88
N SER A 122 30.24 11.47 -18.11
CA SER A 122 31.13 12.19 -19.04
C SER A 122 31.53 13.57 -18.53
N ILE A 123 30.69 14.23 -17.73
CA ILE A 123 31.05 15.52 -17.08
C ILE A 123 31.79 15.31 -15.74
N GLY A 124 32.24 14.07 -15.44
CA GLY A 124 33.07 13.77 -14.28
C GLY A 124 32.33 13.49 -12.98
N LEU A 125 30.99 13.30 -13.00
CA LEU A 125 30.27 12.89 -11.81
C LEU A 125 30.63 11.43 -11.44
N THR A 126 30.85 11.18 -10.15
CA THR A 126 30.97 9.81 -9.64
C THR A 126 29.64 9.07 -9.78
N PRO A 127 29.63 7.71 -9.80
CA PRO A 127 28.39 6.95 -9.88
C PRO A 127 27.37 7.31 -8.78
N PHE A 128 27.82 7.61 -7.58
CA PHE A 128 26.96 8.07 -6.48
C PHE A 128 26.39 9.47 -6.73
N GLN A 129 27.20 10.39 -7.25
CA GLN A 129 26.75 11.73 -7.64
C GLN A 129 25.76 11.67 -8.81
N ALA A 130 26.04 10.85 -9.83
CA ALA A 130 25.13 10.61 -10.94
C ALA A 130 23.77 10.05 -10.43
N PHE A 131 23.81 9.07 -9.52
CA PHE A 131 22.58 8.57 -8.87
C PHE A 131 21.85 9.67 -8.10
N ARG A 132 22.54 10.40 -7.22
CA ARG A 132 21.94 11.37 -6.30
C ARG A 132 21.36 12.60 -7.01
N TYR A 133 22.06 13.11 -8.03
CA TYR A 133 21.71 14.37 -8.68
C TYR A 133 20.97 14.22 -10.02
N VAL A 134 21.08 13.07 -10.68
CA VAL A 134 20.48 12.86 -12.01
C VAL A 134 19.43 11.77 -11.99
N ILE A 135 19.78 10.55 -11.53
CA ILE A 135 18.89 9.39 -11.61
C ILE A 135 17.76 9.48 -10.60
N PHE A 136 18.09 9.65 -9.31
CA PHE A 136 17.11 9.61 -8.23
C PHE A 136 15.99 10.66 -8.37
N PRO A 137 16.26 11.95 -8.65
CA PRO A 137 15.20 12.94 -8.81
C PRO A 137 14.25 12.62 -9.96
N GLN A 138 14.78 12.12 -11.09
CA GLN A 138 13.97 11.73 -12.24
C GLN A 138 13.16 10.46 -11.94
N ALA A 139 13.80 9.43 -11.40
CA ALA A 139 13.14 8.18 -11.02
C ALA A 139 12.02 8.44 -9.99
N PHE A 140 12.28 9.27 -8.98
CA PHE A 140 11.29 9.65 -7.97
C PHE A 140 10.06 10.32 -8.59
N ALA A 141 10.26 11.27 -9.51
CA ALA A 141 9.14 11.92 -10.19
C ALA A 141 8.31 10.93 -11.05
N ILE A 142 8.96 9.95 -11.69
CA ILE A 142 8.28 8.92 -12.48
C ILE A 142 7.54 7.92 -11.59
N THR A 143 8.11 7.57 -10.44
CA THR A 143 7.57 6.56 -9.52
C THR A 143 6.41 7.09 -8.68
N THR A 144 6.38 8.39 -8.36
CA THR A 144 5.40 9.02 -7.47
C THR A 144 3.94 8.65 -7.79
N PRO A 145 3.45 8.71 -9.05
CA PRO A 145 2.08 8.31 -9.38
C PRO A 145 1.79 6.85 -9.04
N ALA A 146 2.71 5.94 -9.37
CA ALA A 146 2.53 4.51 -9.13
C ALA A 146 2.54 4.19 -7.63
N ILE A 147 3.43 4.81 -6.85
CA ILE A 147 3.42 4.69 -5.37
C ILE A 147 2.09 5.22 -4.81
N GLY A 148 1.63 6.38 -5.27
CA GLY A 148 0.35 6.95 -4.83
C GLY A 148 -0.83 6.02 -5.11
N ALA A 149 -0.91 5.45 -6.32
CA ALA A 149 -1.93 4.47 -6.69
C ALA A 149 -1.88 3.22 -5.80
N ASN A 150 -0.68 2.71 -5.49
CA ASN A 150 -0.49 1.57 -4.60
C ASN A 150 -0.90 1.89 -3.15
N CYS A 151 -0.63 3.11 -2.66
CA CYS A 151 -1.11 3.53 -1.33
C CYS A 151 -2.64 3.54 -1.26
N LEU A 152 -3.33 4.07 -2.28
CA LEU A 152 -4.80 4.04 -2.36
C LEU A 152 -5.35 2.61 -2.48
N PHE A 153 -4.66 1.74 -3.23
CA PHE A 153 -4.99 0.34 -3.33
C PHE A 153 -4.90 -0.33 -1.96
N LEU A 154 -3.77 -0.23 -1.27
CA LEU A 154 -3.57 -0.85 0.05
C LEU A 154 -4.55 -0.32 1.11
N MET A 155 -4.91 0.97 1.06
CA MET A 155 -5.95 1.53 1.93
C MET A 155 -7.29 0.82 1.74
N LYS A 156 -7.68 0.48 0.51
CA LYS A 156 -8.91 -0.27 0.22
C LYS A 156 -8.79 -1.74 0.62
N GLU A 157 -7.60 -2.33 0.47
CA GLU A 157 -7.32 -3.71 0.85
C GLU A 157 -7.42 -3.96 2.37
N THR A 158 -7.38 -2.92 3.22
CA THR A 158 -7.63 -3.09 4.66
C THR A 158 -8.99 -3.73 4.95
N SER A 159 -9.99 -3.54 4.07
CA SER A 159 -11.32 -4.15 4.19
C SER A 159 -11.30 -5.68 4.22
N VAL A 160 -10.31 -6.30 3.59
CA VAL A 160 -10.13 -7.76 3.57
C VAL A 160 -9.79 -8.28 4.97
N ILE A 161 -9.16 -7.46 5.82
CA ILE A 161 -8.74 -7.84 7.17
C ILE A 161 -9.92 -8.05 8.11
N SER A 162 -11.11 -7.54 7.75
CA SER A 162 -12.37 -7.89 8.44
C SER A 162 -12.62 -9.39 8.56
N ALA A 163 -12.02 -10.19 7.68
CA ALA A 163 -12.19 -11.64 7.65
C ALA A 163 -11.48 -12.38 8.80
N VAL A 164 -10.55 -11.70 9.51
CA VAL A 164 -9.85 -12.23 10.70
C VAL A 164 -10.20 -11.43 11.96
N ALA A 165 -11.46 -11.00 12.05
CA ALA A 165 -12.08 -10.37 13.22
C ALA A 165 -11.41 -9.08 13.70
N VAL A 166 -10.81 -8.30 12.78
CA VAL A 166 -10.31 -6.95 13.08
C VAL A 166 -11.45 -5.97 12.88
N ALA A 167 -11.76 -5.17 13.90
CA ALA A 167 -12.89 -4.22 13.92
C ALA A 167 -12.55 -2.93 13.11
N GLU A 168 -12.22 -3.09 11.83
CA GLU A 168 -12.08 -2.01 10.85
C GLU A 168 -13.45 -1.71 10.20
N LEU A 169 -13.52 -0.74 9.27
CA LEU A 169 -14.78 -0.22 8.71
C LEU A 169 -15.69 -1.31 8.11
N MET A 170 -15.14 -2.24 7.32
CA MET A 170 -15.93 -3.31 6.71
C MET A 170 -16.45 -4.30 7.76
N PHE A 171 -15.64 -4.58 8.81
CA PHE A 171 -16.07 -5.43 9.91
C PHE A 171 -17.30 -4.87 10.63
N VAL A 172 -17.23 -3.58 11.02
CA VAL A 172 -18.33 -2.90 11.71
C VAL A 172 -19.58 -2.82 10.81
N ALA A 173 -19.41 -2.55 9.51
CA ALA A 173 -20.54 -2.56 8.58
C ALA A 173 -21.21 -3.95 8.51
N LYS A 174 -20.41 -5.04 8.40
CA LYS A 174 -20.93 -6.42 8.40
C LYS A 174 -21.64 -6.76 9.71
N GLU A 175 -21.12 -6.29 10.84
CA GLU A 175 -21.72 -6.50 12.14
C GLU A 175 -23.10 -5.81 12.23
N VAL A 176 -23.22 -4.55 11.79
CA VAL A 176 -24.50 -3.82 11.71
C VAL A 176 -25.51 -4.52 10.78
N VAL A 177 -25.04 -5.03 9.63
CA VAL A 177 -25.91 -5.80 8.73
C VAL A 177 -26.38 -7.09 9.37
N GLY A 178 -25.49 -7.83 10.04
CA GLY A 178 -25.77 -9.15 10.57
C GLY A 178 -26.56 -9.16 11.88
N LEU A 179 -26.36 -8.16 12.75
CA LEU A 179 -26.99 -8.11 14.08
C LEU A 179 -28.22 -7.20 14.13
N ASP A 180 -28.13 -6.03 13.48
CA ASP A 180 -29.17 -5.01 13.55
C ASP A 180 -30.12 -5.03 12.34
N TYR A 181 -29.79 -5.84 11.32
CA TYR A 181 -30.54 -5.96 10.05
C TYR A 181 -30.72 -4.59 9.32
N LYS A 182 -29.76 -3.66 9.49
CA LYS A 182 -29.79 -2.29 8.95
C LYS A 182 -28.84 -2.15 7.76
N THR A 183 -29.09 -2.93 6.70
CA THR A 183 -28.20 -3.01 5.53
C THR A 183 -27.99 -1.66 4.84
N ASN A 184 -29.07 -0.90 4.59
CA ASN A 184 -28.99 0.37 3.87
C ASN A 184 -28.19 1.43 4.67
N GLU A 185 -28.41 1.50 5.98
CA GLU A 185 -27.73 2.41 6.88
C GLU A 185 -26.24 2.04 7.01
N ALA A 186 -25.93 0.75 7.14
CA ALA A 186 -24.56 0.24 7.22
C ALA A 186 -23.77 0.56 5.94
N LEU A 187 -24.34 0.27 4.76
CA LEU A 187 -23.68 0.53 3.47
C LEU A 187 -23.53 2.02 3.22
N PHE A 188 -24.51 2.84 3.58
CA PHE A 188 -24.40 4.30 3.50
C PHE A 188 -23.24 4.81 4.34
N LEU A 189 -23.15 4.43 5.60
CA LEU A 189 -22.04 4.83 6.49
C LEU A 189 -20.71 4.32 5.98
N LEU A 190 -20.64 3.07 5.54
CA LEU A 190 -19.43 2.48 4.98
C LEU A 190 -18.89 3.32 3.81
N VAL A 191 -19.76 3.67 2.84
CA VAL A 191 -19.38 4.50 1.69
C VAL A 191 -18.92 5.89 2.13
N VAL A 192 -19.67 6.54 3.03
CA VAL A 192 -19.35 7.88 3.52
C VAL A 192 -18.00 7.89 4.22
N PHE A 193 -17.73 6.95 5.14
CA PHE A 193 -16.46 6.88 5.86
C PHE A 193 -15.28 6.54 4.96
N TYR A 194 -15.44 5.63 3.97
CA TYR A 194 -14.39 5.41 2.98
C TYR A 194 -14.13 6.65 2.11
N LEU A 195 -15.16 7.39 1.72
CA LEU A 195 -14.98 8.65 0.98
C LEU A 195 -14.25 9.70 1.81
N ILE A 196 -14.57 9.83 3.11
CA ILE A 196 -13.87 10.75 4.02
C ILE A 196 -12.37 10.45 4.10
N ILE A 197 -11.96 9.19 4.02
CA ILE A 197 -10.54 8.79 4.04
C ILE A 197 -9.91 8.93 2.64
N LEU A 198 -10.55 8.33 1.63
CA LEU A 198 -9.93 8.15 0.32
C LEU A 198 -9.91 9.44 -0.51
N LEU A 199 -10.91 10.33 -0.40
CA LEU A 199 -10.92 11.59 -1.16
C LEU A 199 -9.76 12.51 -0.77
N PRO A 200 -9.53 12.85 0.52
CA PRO A 200 -8.38 13.67 0.90
C PRO A 200 -7.05 13.02 0.51
N MET A 201 -6.92 11.70 0.69
CA MET A 201 -5.72 10.96 0.30
C MET A 201 -5.47 11.03 -1.21
N SER A 202 -6.50 10.84 -2.02
CA SER A 202 -6.42 10.94 -3.49
C SER A 202 -6.06 12.36 -3.95
N LEU A 203 -6.67 13.38 -3.36
CA LEU A 203 -6.34 14.79 -3.67
C LEU A 203 -4.89 15.12 -3.29
N PHE A 204 -4.42 14.65 -2.13
CA PHE A 204 -3.04 14.83 -1.70
C PHE A 204 -2.04 14.15 -2.64
N ILE A 205 -2.32 12.90 -3.04
CA ILE A 205 -1.50 12.16 -4.02
C ILE A 205 -1.46 12.93 -5.35
N SER A 206 -2.62 13.36 -5.86
CA SER A 206 -2.69 14.15 -7.11
C SER A 206 -1.93 15.47 -7.03
N TYR A 207 -1.93 16.12 -5.87
CA TYR A 207 -1.11 17.32 -5.63
C TYR A 207 0.39 16.98 -5.69
N LEU A 208 0.83 15.91 -5.03
CA LEU A 208 2.23 15.46 -5.08
C LEU A 208 2.67 15.11 -6.49
N GLU A 209 1.84 14.41 -7.26
CA GLU A 209 2.10 14.08 -8.66
C GLU A 209 2.31 15.33 -9.53
N ARG A 210 1.43 16.32 -9.40
CA ARG A 210 1.57 17.58 -10.13
C ARG A 210 2.85 18.31 -9.75
N ARG A 211 3.19 18.34 -8.46
CA ARG A 211 4.41 18.99 -7.97
C ARG A 211 5.68 18.31 -8.48
N THR A 212 5.75 16.98 -8.44
CA THR A 212 6.92 16.21 -8.91
C THR A 212 7.05 16.28 -10.43
N ARG A 213 5.94 16.29 -11.18
CA ARG A 213 5.94 16.45 -12.63
C ARG A 213 6.46 17.83 -13.05
N ARG A 214 6.02 18.90 -12.39
CA ARG A 214 6.52 20.27 -12.66
C ARG A 214 8.01 20.37 -12.40
N ALA A 215 8.52 19.81 -11.34
CA ALA A 215 9.95 19.80 -11.03
C ALA A 215 10.80 19.10 -12.11
N LYS A 216 10.21 18.14 -12.85
CA LYS A 216 10.89 17.41 -13.94
C LYS A 216 10.86 18.13 -15.29
N TYR A 217 9.75 18.78 -15.64
CA TYR A 217 9.53 19.33 -16.99
C TYR A 217 9.56 20.85 -17.07
N GLY A 218 9.75 21.57 -15.96
CA GLY A 218 9.85 23.03 -15.92
C GLY A 218 8.59 23.79 -16.36
N ALA A 219 7.41 23.15 -16.29
CA ALA A 219 6.13 23.71 -16.69
C ALA A 219 5.22 23.98 -15.48
#